data_c60129314f135d27f94a564315f6e600
#
_entry.id   c60129314f135d27f94a564315f6e600
#
_cell.length_a   1.000
_cell.length_b   1.000
_cell.length_c   1.000
_cell.angle_alpha   90.00
_cell.angle_beta   90.00
_cell.angle_gamma   90.00
#
_symmetry.space_group_name_H-M   'P 1'
#
loop_
_entity.id
_entity.type
_entity.pdbx_description
1 polymer ?
#
loop_
_entity_poly.entity_id
_entity_poly.type
_entity_poly.pdbx_seq_one_letter_code
_entity_poly.pdbx_strand_id
1 'polypeptide(L)' 'MNATVTPAAASLTAADRCDRCGAQAFVRVVLSSGDLLFCGHHAKAYEDKLREKAVDWVDETAALLN' A
#
# COMPACT_ATOMS: atom_id res chain seq x y z
N MET A 1 -22.52 9.26 11.24
CA MET A 1 -21.91 9.19 10.98
C MET A 1 -21.29 8.91 10.65
N ASN A 2 -20.85 8.94 10.40
CA ASN A 2 -20.08 8.75 10.08
C ASN A 2 -19.33 8.53 9.73
N ALA A 3 -19.01 8.67 9.65
CA ALA A 3 -18.22 8.46 9.30
C ALA A 3 -17.51 8.21 8.87
N THR A 4 -17.03 8.19 8.69
CA THR A 4 -16.25 8.01 8.33
C THR A 4 -15.51 7.69 7.91
N VAL A 5 -15.04 7.80 7.71
CA VAL A 5 -14.27 7.52 7.43
C VAL A 5 -13.42 7.25 6.99
N THR A 6 -12.95 7.27 6.30
CA THR A 6 -12.13 6.95 5.94
C THR A 6 -11.03 6.50 6.07
N PRO A 7 -10.53 6.60 6.67
CA PRO A 7 -9.18 6.21 6.93
C PRO A 7 -8.85 4.83 6.51
N ALA A 8 -9.76 4.17 6.10
CA ALA A 8 -9.51 2.90 5.49
C ALA A 8 -8.47 3.03 4.40
N ALA A 9 -8.36 4.22 3.84
CA ALA A 9 -7.39 4.43 2.78
C ALA A 9 -5.96 4.28 3.27
N ALA A 10 -5.73 4.48 4.57
CA ALA A 10 -4.38 4.44 5.10
C ALA A 10 -4.02 3.09 5.69
N SER A 11 -4.96 2.16 5.79
CA SER A 11 -4.72 0.89 6.45
C SER A 11 -4.78 -0.27 5.48
N LEU A 12 -3.92 -1.23 5.68
CA LEU A 12 -3.94 -2.48 4.94
C LEU A 12 -4.34 -3.60 5.88
N THR A 13 -4.91 -4.65 5.32
CA THR A 13 -5.28 -5.83 6.09
C THR A 13 -4.58 -7.04 5.52
N ALA A 14 -4.66 -8.16 6.22
CA ALA A 14 -4.06 -9.40 5.75
C ALA A 14 -4.70 -9.89 4.46
N ALA A 15 -5.87 -9.38 4.12
CA ALA A 15 -6.57 -9.77 2.90
C ALA A 15 -6.10 -9.00 1.67
N ASP A 16 -5.42 -7.87 1.86
CA ASP A 16 -4.93 -7.09 0.74
C ASP A 16 -3.76 -7.81 0.06
N ARG A 17 -3.73 -7.75 -1.26
CA ARG A 17 -2.77 -8.51 -2.04
C ARG A 17 -1.96 -7.61 -2.94
N CYS A 18 -0.69 -8.01 -3.15
CA CYS A 18 0.21 -7.33 -4.05
C CYS A 18 -0.34 -7.37 -5.47
N ASP A 19 -0.38 -6.22 -6.13
CA ASP A 19 -0.89 -6.13 -7.51
C ASP A 19 0.02 -6.80 -8.52
N ARG A 20 1.24 -7.15 -8.12
CA ARG A 20 2.19 -7.79 -9.02
C ARG A 20 2.22 -9.31 -8.89
N CYS A 21 2.11 -9.83 -7.67
CA CYS A 21 2.32 -11.26 -7.47
C CYS A 21 1.24 -11.95 -6.65
N GLY A 22 0.30 -11.19 -6.07
CA GLY A 22 -0.76 -11.81 -5.28
C GLY A 22 -0.39 -12.17 -3.86
N ALA A 23 0.85 -11.92 -3.44
CA ALA A 23 1.24 -12.14 -2.05
C ALA A 23 0.61 -11.07 -1.18
N GLN A 24 0.65 -11.26 0.13
CA GLN A 24 0.09 -10.27 1.04
C GLN A 24 0.75 -8.91 0.81
N ALA A 25 -0.06 -7.86 0.71
CA ALA A 25 0.43 -6.51 0.52
C ALA A 25 0.80 -5.89 1.85
N PHE A 26 1.89 -5.16 1.88
CA PHE A 26 2.36 -4.43 3.06
C PHE A 26 2.50 -2.95 2.81
N VAL A 27 2.47 -2.53 1.55
CA VAL A 27 2.69 -1.14 1.18
C VAL A 27 1.59 -0.68 0.24
N ARG A 28 1.02 0.48 0.54
CA ARG A 28 0.06 1.15 -0.34
C ARG A 28 0.76 2.36 -0.95
N VAL A 29 0.78 2.42 -2.27
CA VAL A 29 1.35 3.55 -2.99
C VAL A 29 0.19 4.33 -3.59
N VAL A 30 0.01 5.55 -3.14
CA VAL A 30 -1.10 6.40 -3.59
C VAL A 30 -0.62 7.26 -4.75
N LEU A 31 -1.26 7.10 -5.89
CA LEU A 31 -0.95 7.87 -7.09
C LEU A 31 -2.14 8.78 -7.41
N SER A 32 -1.91 9.77 -8.26
CA SER A 32 -3.00 10.66 -8.64
C SER A 32 -4.10 9.91 -9.38
N SER A 33 -3.79 8.79 -9.99
CA SER A 33 -4.76 8.00 -10.76
C SER A 33 -5.36 6.84 -9.96
N GLY A 34 -4.92 6.64 -8.73
CA GLY A 34 -5.43 5.54 -7.91
C GLY A 34 -4.33 4.93 -7.07
N ASP A 35 -4.68 3.92 -6.29
CA ASP A 35 -3.74 3.28 -5.38
C ASP A 35 -3.22 1.97 -5.96
N LEU A 36 -1.97 1.65 -5.65
CA LEU A 36 -1.40 0.34 -5.94
C LEU A 36 -0.95 -0.30 -4.65
N LEU A 37 -1.08 -1.61 -4.57
CA LEU A 37 -0.66 -2.36 -3.39
C LEU A 37 0.49 -3.26 -3.76
N PHE A 38 1.48 -3.35 -2.88
CA PHE A 38 2.66 -4.17 -3.13
C PHE A 38 3.07 -4.93 -1.89
N CYS A 39 3.59 -6.14 -2.09
CA CYS A 39 4.27 -6.86 -1.02
C CYS A 39 5.60 -6.15 -0.74
N GLY A 40 6.25 -6.52 0.35
CA GLY A 40 7.51 -5.87 0.71
C GLY A 40 8.57 -5.99 -0.38
N HIS A 41 8.63 -7.15 -1.02
CA HIS A 41 9.60 -7.40 -2.07
C HIS A 41 9.41 -6.47 -3.28
N HIS A 42 8.18 -6.39 -3.77
CA HIS A 42 7.91 -5.59 -4.95
C HIS A 42 7.90 -4.10 -4.66
N ALA A 43 7.47 -3.72 -3.45
CA ALA A 43 7.54 -2.32 -3.06
C ALA A 43 8.98 -1.84 -3.09
N LYS A 44 9.89 -2.65 -2.58
CA LYS A 44 11.31 -2.28 -2.57
C LYS A 44 11.90 -2.30 -3.98
N ALA A 45 11.53 -3.30 -4.77
CA ALA A 45 12.06 -3.43 -6.12
C ALA A 45 11.70 -2.25 -7.00
N TYR A 46 10.49 -1.70 -6.80
CA TYR A 46 10.00 -0.60 -7.64
C TYR A 46 10.01 0.75 -6.95
N GLU A 47 10.59 0.81 -5.75
CA GLU A 47 10.49 2.00 -4.92
C GLU A 47 10.92 3.28 -5.63
N ASP A 48 12.07 3.26 -6.29
CA ASP A 48 12.60 4.47 -6.92
C ASP A 48 11.62 5.05 -7.94
N LYS A 49 11.08 4.18 -8.80
CA LYS A 49 10.15 4.63 -9.82
C LYS A 49 8.80 5.02 -9.23
N LEU A 50 8.34 4.28 -8.24
CA LEU A 50 7.05 4.57 -7.64
C LEU A 50 7.07 5.87 -6.85
N ARG A 51 8.16 6.14 -6.16
CA ARG A 51 8.24 7.37 -5.37
C ARG A 51 8.24 8.62 -6.22
N GLU A 52 8.71 8.52 -7.46
CA GLU A 52 8.67 9.66 -8.37
C GLU A 52 7.24 10.11 -8.66
N LYS A 53 6.30 9.17 -8.62
CA LYS A 53 4.90 9.45 -8.98
C LYS A 53 3.96 9.41 -7.80
N ALA A 54 4.41 8.92 -6.66
CA ALA A 54 3.54 8.74 -5.50
C ALA A 54 3.21 10.07 -4.86
N VAL A 55 1.92 10.28 -4.57
CA VAL A 55 1.52 11.42 -3.76
C VAL A 55 1.55 11.04 -2.29
N ASP A 56 1.53 9.74 -1.99
CA ASP A 56 1.67 9.25 -0.63
C ASP A 56 2.22 7.84 -0.67
N TRP A 57 2.89 7.44 0.39
CA TRP A 57 3.52 6.12 0.52
C TRP A 57 3.24 5.62 1.93
N VAL A 58 2.40 4.59 2.02
CA VAL A 58 1.99 4.04 3.30
C VAL A 58 2.59 2.65 3.47
N ASP A 59 3.54 2.51 4.39
CA ASP A 59 4.22 1.25 4.65
C ASP A 59 3.71 0.69 5.98
N GLU A 60 2.95 -0.40 5.90
CA GLU A 60 2.36 -1.05 7.06
C GLU A 60 3.11 -2.31 7.45
N THR A 61 4.33 -2.48 6.97
CA THR A 61 5.10 -3.70 7.21
C THR A 61 5.18 -4.04 8.69
N ALA A 62 5.54 -3.07 9.51
CA ALA A 62 5.70 -3.33 10.93
C ALA A 62 4.39 -3.74 11.60
N ALA A 63 3.30 -3.09 11.21
CA ALA A 63 2.00 -3.38 11.80
C ALA A 63 1.48 -4.75 11.41
N LEU A 64 1.73 -5.17 10.18
CA LEU A 64 1.17 -6.41 9.65
C LEU A 64 2.03 -7.63 9.99
N LEU A 65 3.30 -7.42 10.30
CA LEU A 65 4.19 -8.52 10.67
C LEU A 65 4.12 -8.87 12.15
N ASN A 66 3.50 -8.03 12.95
CA ASN A 66 3.36 -8.33 14.39
C ASN A 66 2.09 -9.15 14.67
#